data_7cdfb30f430f39a9529f9fe239e2d359
#
_entry.id   7cdfb30f430f39a9529f9fe239e2d359
#
_cell.length_a   1.000
_cell.length_b   1.000
_cell.length_c   1.000
_cell.angle_alpha   90.00
_cell.angle_beta   90.00
_cell.angle_gamma   90.00
#
_symmetry.space_group_name_H-M   'P 1'
#
loop_
_entity.id
_entity.type
_entity.pdbx_description
1 polymer ?
#
loop_
_entity_poly.entity_id
_entity_poly.type
_entity_poly.pdbx_seq_one_letter_code
_entity_poly.pdbx_strand_id
1 'polypeptide(L)'
;MHKLVRAVRFSVNPFLPVGTTGFNSYASKPCGEGLSFYLNLWVEVVGGLEVDTGFVVNVSLIDRIVRRFVVSIFDECIKKSFDRGEHVSLLEICEVLRRAWRVLGDKFGSAKLSKLRLQLNPFRTVAIESGDIEVFYFSEKFEFAAMHTLWNDKFSKEKNFEVFGKCANPAGHGHNYVVGVTVQRPDGDDGFRIVDFEKVVDAEFISLVDHKNLNVDVP
;
A
#
# COMPACT_ATOMS: atom_id res chain seq x y z
N MET A 1 -3.77 -22.68 -7.51
CA MET A 1 -2.66 -21.82 -7.03
C MET A 1 -3.24 -20.87 -6.02
N HIS A 2 -2.62 -20.72 -4.86
CA HIS A 2 -3.11 -19.89 -3.75
C HIS A 2 -2.17 -18.71 -3.54
N LYS A 3 -2.71 -17.62 -3.01
CA LYS A 3 -2.00 -16.39 -2.70
C LYS A 3 -1.96 -16.21 -1.18
N LEU A 4 -0.77 -15.91 -0.65
CA LEU A 4 -0.55 -15.54 0.74
C LEU A 4 0.10 -14.16 0.78
N VAL A 5 -0.45 -13.28 1.61
CA VAL A 5 0.09 -11.94 1.83
C VAL A 5 0.47 -11.78 3.30
N ARG A 6 1.71 -11.37 3.56
CA ARG A 6 2.20 -11.11 4.91
C ARG A 6 2.74 -9.69 5.04
N ALA A 7 2.23 -8.95 6.01
CA ALA A 7 2.78 -7.65 6.40
C ALA A 7 3.91 -7.86 7.40
N VAL A 8 5.12 -7.48 7.06
CA VAL A 8 6.26 -7.47 7.96
C VAL A 8 6.58 -6.04 8.34
N ARG A 9 6.46 -5.74 9.61
CA ARG A 9 6.61 -4.39 10.16
C ARG A 9 7.94 -4.26 10.86
N PHE A 10 8.61 -3.14 10.68
CA PHE A 10 9.88 -2.83 11.32
C PHE A 10 10.07 -1.31 11.42
N SER A 11 11.05 -0.89 12.22
CA SER A 11 11.38 0.52 12.37
C SER A 11 12.87 0.73 12.15
N VAL A 12 13.19 1.88 11.55
CA VAL A 12 14.56 2.38 11.41
C VAL A 12 14.67 3.71 12.14
N ASN A 13 15.60 3.80 13.08
CA ASN A 13 15.93 5.05 13.73
C ASN A 13 17.26 5.57 13.15
N PRO A 14 17.25 6.69 12.37
CA PRO A 14 18.44 7.19 11.72
C PRO A 14 19.51 7.73 12.71
N PHE A 15 19.11 8.06 13.94
CA PHE A 15 20.01 8.56 14.96
C PHE A 15 20.80 7.45 15.69
N LEU A 16 20.46 6.18 15.45
CA LEU A 16 21.15 5.05 16.08
C LEU A 16 22.14 4.40 15.10
N PRO A 17 23.20 3.76 15.60
CA PRO A 17 24.17 3.04 14.74
C PRO A 17 23.49 2.02 13.84
N VAL A 18 24.11 1.74 12.67
CA VAL A 18 23.67 0.69 11.75
C VAL A 18 23.61 -0.65 12.49
N GLY A 19 22.58 -1.43 12.20
CA GLY A 19 22.34 -2.71 12.86
C GLY A 19 21.55 -2.63 14.16
N THR A 20 21.25 -1.44 14.67
CA THR A 20 20.35 -1.25 15.83
C THR A 20 18.91 -1.30 15.36
N THR A 21 18.45 -2.48 14.95
CA THR A 21 17.07 -2.71 14.56
C THR A 21 16.25 -3.18 15.75
N GLY A 22 15.01 -2.72 15.85
CA GLY A 22 14.10 -3.19 16.90
C GLY A 22 13.89 -4.69 16.79
N PHE A 23 13.93 -5.37 17.93
CA PHE A 23 13.68 -6.80 18.03
C PHE A 23 12.20 -7.05 18.29
N ASN A 24 11.50 -7.70 17.36
CA ASN A 24 10.14 -8.15 17.56
C ASN A 24 9.75 -9.27 16.60
N SER A 25 9.06 -10.29 17.12
CA SER A 25 8.55 -11.41 16.35
C SER A 25 7.22 -11.12 15.63
N TYR A 26 6.33 -10.33 16.23
CA TYR A 26 4.95 -10.16 15.71
C TYR A 26 4.55 -8.72 15.40
N ALA A 27 5.02 -7.77 16.17
CA ALA A 27 4.75 -6.37 15.97
C ALA A 27 6.07 -5.60 15.99
N SER A 28 6.15 -4.56 15.18
CA SER A 28 7.33 -3.72 15.14
C SER A 28 7.51 -3.01 16.50
N LYS A 29 8.72 -3.01 17.01
CA LYS A 29 9.14 -2.14 18.09
C LYS A 29 10.05 -1.07 17.52
N PRO A 30 9.91 0.19 17.92
CA PRO A 30 10.87 1.21 17.55
C PRO A 30 12.26 0.86 18.07
N CYS A 31 13.29 1.22 17.32
CA CYS A 31 14.67 1.09 17.75
C CYS A 31 15.02 2.24 18.69
N GLY A 32 15.48 1.92 19.91
CA GLY A 32 15.90 2.92 20.87
C GLY A 32 14.80 3.88 21.30
N GLU A 33 15.20 5.05 21.74
CA GLU A 33 14.31 6.12 22.23
C GLU A 33 13.96 7.11 21.12
N GLY A 34 12.79 7.76 21.24
CA GLY A 34 12.34 8.82 20.35
C GLY A 34 11.67 8.32 19.08
N LEU A 35 11.62 9.20 18.07
CA LEU A 35 10.96 8.94 16.80
C LEU A 35 11.83 8.08 15.88
N SER A 36 11.20 7.17 15.18
CA SER A 36 11.82 6.33 14.15
C SER A 36 10.92 6.20 12.94
N PHE A 37 11.49 5.87 11.77
CA PHE A 37 10.70 5.55 10.59
C PHE A 37 10.04 4.19 10.78
N TYR A 38 8.72 4.17 10.82
CA TYR A 38 7.94 2.94 10.83
C TYR A 38 7.66 2.50 9.39
N LEU A 39 8.04 1.27 9.07
CA LEU A 39 7.90 0.68 7.75
C LEU A 39 7.03 -0.57 7.80
N ASN A 40 6.16 -0.72 6.81
CA ASN A 40 5.30 -1.88 6.64
C ASN A 40 5.51 -2.44 5.23
N LEU A 41 6.24 -3.56 5.15
CA LEU A 41 6.49 -4.27 3.90
C LEU A 41 5.54 -5.45 3.77
N TRP A 42 4.72 -5.42 2.73
CA TRP A 42 3.82 -6.50 2.38
C TRP A 42 4.51 -7.41 1.38
N VAL A 43 4.67 -8.66 1.75
CA VAL A 43 5.24 -9.73 0.92
C VAL A 43 4.10 -10.62 0.46
N GLU A 44 3.90 -10.72 -0.84
CA GLU A 44 2.94 -11.60 -1.46
C GLU A 44 3.65 -12.75 -2.14
N VAL A 45 3.25 -13.97 -1.81
CA VAL A 45 3.74 -15.19 -2.44
C VAL A 45 2.59 -16.02 -3.01
N VAL A 46 2.85 -16.74 -4.09
CA VAL A 46 1.88 -17.63 -4.74
C VAL A 46 2.44 -19.05 -4.82
N GLY A 47 1.61 -20.04 -4.58
CA GLY A 47 2.01 -21.44 -4.61
C GLY A 47 0.86 -22.41 -4.44
N GLY A 48 1.20 -23.69 -4.44
CA GLY A 48 0.29 -24.77 -3.98
C GLY A 48 0.19 -24.79 -2.46
N LEU A 49 -0.77 -25.51 -1.93
CA LEU A 49 -0.82 -25.81 -0.51
C LEU A 49 0.08 -27.03 -0.23
N GLU A 50 0.87 -26.98 0.82
CA GLU A 50 1.57 -28.14 1.36
C GLU A 50 0.54 -29.14 1.90
N VAL A 51 0.72 -30.41 1.56
CA VAL A 51 -0.27 -31.47 1.86
C VAL A 51 -0.46 -31.62 3.37
N ASP A 52 0.62 -31.58 4.12
CA ASP A 52 0.61 -31.85 5.56
C ASP A 52 0.13 -30.68 6.41
N THR A 53 0.34 -29.45 5.95
CA THR A 53 0.09 -28.25 6.75
C THR A 53 -1.07 -27.41 6.21
N GLY A 54 -1.41 -27.54 4.94
CA GLY A 54 -2.37 -26.68 4.26
C GLY A 54 -1.87 -25.25 4.04
N PHE A 55 -0.58 -24.99 4.20
CA PHE A 55 0.01 -23.64 4.02
C PHE A 55 0.58 -23.48 2.60
N VAL A 56 0.51 -22.26 2.07
CA VAL A 56 1.34 -21.87 0.91
C VAL A 56 2.80 -21.74 1.36
N VAL A 57 2.99 -21.06 2.47
CA VAL A 57 4.28 -20.89 3.18
C VAL A 57 3.95 -20.56 4.63
N ASN A 58 4.75 -21.04 5.56
CA ASN A 58 4.63 -20.63 6.95
C ASN A 58 4.97 -19.14 7.10
N VAL A 59 4.04 -18.36 7.62
CA VAL A 59 4.20 -16.90 7.79
C VAL A 59 5.41 -16.53 8.64
N SER A 60 5.79 -17.37 9.62
CA SER A 60 6.99 -17.16 10.44
C SER A 60 8.29 -17.28 9.62
N LEU A 61 8.28 -18.04 8.54
CA LEU A 61 9.40 -18.11 7.60
C LEU A 61 9.55 -16.78 6.86
N ILE A 62 8.44 -16.21 6.38
CA ILE A 62 8.45 -14.89 5.72
C ILE A 62 9.01 -13.82 6.66
N ASP A 63 8.50 -13.75 7.90
CA ASP A 63 8.98 -12.79 8.91
C ASP A 63 10.49 -12.94 9.15
N ARG A 64 10.98 -14.15 9.34
CA ARG A 64 12.40 -14.43 9.59
C ARG A 64 13.30 -14.04 8.41
N ILE A 65 12.89 -14.37 7.18
CA ILE A 65 13.66 -14.07 5.96
C ILE A 65 13.72 -12.56 5.73
N VAL A 66 12.59 -11.87 5.83
CA VAL A 66 12.56 -10.41 5.66
C VAL A 66 13.42 -9.72 6.72
N ARG A 67 13.29 -10.10 7.99
CA ARG A 67 14.10 -9.52 9.07
C ARG A 67 15.59 -9.76 8.87
N ARG A 68 15.95 -10.94 8.42
CA ARG A 68 17.36 -11.32 8.25
C ARG A 68 18.02 -10.61 7.06
N PHE A 69 17.30 -10.43 5.95
CA PHE A 69 17.91 -10.05 4.68
C PHE A 69 17.43 -8.72 4.10
N VAL A 70 16.28 -8.22 4.51
CA VAL A 70 15.66 -7.04 3.90
C VAL A 70 15.73 -5.82 4.80
N VAL A 71 15.53 -5.99 6.10
CA VAL A 71 15.52 -4.84 7.05
C VAL A 71 16.81 -4.05 6.98
N SER A 72 17.97 -4.72 6.86
CA SER A 72 19.27 -4.05 6.73
C SER A 72 19.38 -3.21 5.45
N ILE A 73 18.74 -3.62 4.35
CA ILE A 73 18.75 -2.84 3.09
C ILE A 73 18.06 -1.48 3.29
N PHE A 74 16.93 -1.48 3.98
CA PHE A 74 16.22 -0.25 4.33
C PHE A 74 17.01 0.59 5.36
N ASP A 75 17.56 -0.05 6.38
CA ASP A 75 18.35 0.61 7.42
C ASP A 75 19.55 1.35 6.83
N GLU A 76 20.32 0.70 5.96
CA GLU A 76 21.45 1.31 5.25
C GLU A 76 21.03 2.50 4.37
N CYS A 77 19.96 2.33 3.58
CA CYS A 77 19.49 3.39 2.68
C CYS A 77 19.07 4.63 3.47
N ILE A 78 18.21 4.45 4.48
CA ILE A 78 17.67 5.57 5.28
C ILE A 78 18.79 6.29 6.04
N LYS A 79 19.68 5.54 6.70
CA LYS A 79 20.78 6.13 7.45
C LYS A 79 21.76 6.88 6.57
N LYS A 80 22.13 6.28 5.44
CA LYS A 80 23.03 6.92 4.47
C LYS A 80 22.49 8.24 3.96
N SER A 81 21.21 8.32 3.63
CA SER A 81 20.57 9.57 3.20
C SER A 81 20.49 10.57 4.35
N PHE A 82 20.15 10.10 5.56
CA PHE A 82 20.11 10.93 6.75
C PHE A 82 21.47 11.55 7.07
N ASP A 83 22.57 10.77 7.06
CA ASP A 83 23.93 11.23 7.32
C ASP A 83 24.41 12.27 6.33
N ARG A 84 23.87 12.24 5.10
CA ARG A 84 24.16 13.23 4.05
C ARG A 84 23.27 14.47 4.10
N GLY A 85 22.25 14.47 4.96
CA GLY A 85 21.23 15.51 4.96
C GLY A 85 20.33 15.48 3.71
N GLU A 86 20.21 14.33 3.06
CA GLU A 86 19.41 14.10 1.86
C GLU A 86 18.11 13.40 2.22
N HIS A 87 17.06 13.64 1.43
CA HIS A 87 15.82 12.85 1.55
C HIS A 87 15.95 11.54 0.77
N VAL A 88 15.24 10.50 1.23
CA VAL A 88 15.10 9.26 0.46
C VAL A 88 14.06 9.48 -0.64
N SER A 89 14.49 9.53 -1.88
CA SER A 89 13.63 9.75 -3.04
C SER A 89 12.76 8.53 -3.35
N LEU A 90 11.71 8.72 -4.16
CA LEU A 90 10.86 7.62 -4.62
C LEU A 90 11.64 6.60 -5.45
N LEU A 91 12.60 7.05 -6.27
CA LEU A 91 13.47 6.17 -7.07
C LEU A 91 14.36 5.32 -6.17
N GLU A 92 14.95 5.89 -5.12
CA GLU A 92 15.74 5.12 -4.15
C GLU A 92 14.89 4.08 -3.43
N ILE A 93 13.63 4.39 -3.08
CA ILE A 93 12.70 3.43 -2.49
C ILE A 93 12.43 2.28 -3.48
N CYS A 94 12.24 2.57 -4.76
CA CYS A 94 12.06 1.55 -5.80
C CYS A 94 13.29 0.65 -5.92
N GLU A 95 14.51 1.22 -5.91
CA GLU A 95 15.74 0.44 -5.93
C GLU A 95 15.91 -0.43 -4.68
N VAL A 96 15.56 0.08 -3.51
CA VAL A 96 15.52 -0.72 -2.27
C VAL A 96 14.56 -1.90 -2.39
N LEU A 97 13.37 -1.70 -2.99
CA LEU A 97 12.41 -2.78 -3.23
C LEU A 97 12.95 -3.80 -4.25
N ARG A 98 13.63 -3.38 -5.33
CA ARG A 98 14.28 -4.29 -6.28
C ARG A 98 15.40 -5.10 -5.63
N ARG A 99 16.23 -4.46 -4.80
CA ARG A 99 17.27 -5.17 -4.02
C ARG A 99 16.62 -6.20 -3.09
N ALA A 100 15.55 -5.83 -2.40
CA ALA A 100 14.80 -6.74 -1.54
C ALA A 100 14.21 -7.90 -2.36
N TRP A 101 13.67 -7.64 -3.54
CA TRP A 101 13.16 -8.68 -4.45
C TRP A 101 14.24 -9.69 -4.84
N ARG A 102 15.40 -9.22 -5.31
CA ARG A 102 16.52 -10.09 -5.72
C ARG A 102 16.99 -10.98 -4.57
N VAL A 103 16.98 -10.46 -3.35
CA VAL A 103 17.35 -11.23 -2.15
C VAL A 103 16.29 -12.23 -1.73
N LEU A 104 15.01 -11.94 -1.94
CA LEU A 104 13.89 -12.78 -1.49
C LEU A 104 13.48 -13.85 -2.51
N GLY A 105 13.79 -13.67 -3.80
CA GLY A 105 13.16 -14.33 -4.93
C GLY A 105 13.05 -15.87 -4.85
N ASP A 106 14.06 -16.53 -4.27
CA ASP A 106 14.16 -17.99 -4.16
C ASP A 106 14.03 -18.56 -2.75
N LYS A 107 13.63 -17.74 -1.77
CA LYS A 107 13.69 -18.12 -0.34
C LYS A 107 12.40 -18.73 0.23
N PHE A 108 11.38 -18.88 -0.59
CA PHE A 108 10.06 -19.35 -0.16
C PHE A 108 9.74 -20.80 -0.55
N GLY A 109 10.77 -21.62 -0.83
CA GLY A 109 10.62 -23.02 -1.21
C GLY A 109 9.90 -23.18 -2.56
N SER A 110 8.78 -23.90 -2.56
CA SER A 110 7.96 -24.11 -3.76
C SER A 110 7.10 -22.91 -4.14
N ALA A 111 6.87 -21.98 -3.21
CA ALA A 111 6.12 -20.76 -3.48
C ALA A 111 7.02 -19.69 -4.13
N LYS A 112 6.43 -18.86 -4.97
CA LYS A 112 7.11 -17.80 -5.70
C LYS A 112 6.70 -16.43 -5.17
N LEU A 113 7.67 -15.54 -5.03
CA LEU A 113 7.40 -14.13 -4.76
C LEU A 113 6.61 -13.54 -5.92
N SER A 114 5.47 -12.92 -5.65
CA SER A 114 4.61 -12.32 -6.67
C SER A 114 4.51 -10.81 -6.57
N LYS A 115 4.62 -10.24 -5.36
CA LYS A 115 4.55 -8.80 -5.14
C LYS A 115 5.27 -8.38 -3.86
N LEU A 116 5.98 -7.27 -3.92
CA LEU A 116 6.43 -6.51 -2.76
C LEU A 116 5.74 -5.16 -2.78
N ARG A 117 5.18 -4.75 -1.65
CA ARG A 117 4.54 -3.44 -1.48
C ARG A 117 5.01 -2.81 -0.18
N LEU A 118 5.59 -1.63 -0.28
CA LEU A 118 5.98 -0.81 0.86
C LEU A 118 4.92 0.26 1.11
N GLN A 119 4.46 0.34 2.33
CA GLN A 119 3.63 1.44 2.79
C GLN A 119 4.52 2.59 3.24
N LEU A 120 4.41 3.73 2.57
CA LEU A 120 5.16 4.95 2.89
C LEU A 120 4.51 5.73 4.03
N ASN A 121 3.18 5.76 4.02
CA ASN A 121 2.32 6.35 5.05
C ASN A 121 0.92 5.72 4.94
N PRO A 122 -0.07 6.07 5.76
CA PRO A 122 -1.42 5.47 5.68
C PRO A 122 -2.11 5.60 4.33
N PHE A 123 -1.71 6.57 3.51
CA PHE A 123 -2.34 6.88 2.23
C PHE A 123 -1.55 6.37 1.03
N ARG A 124 -0.21 6.30 1.13
CA ARG A 124 0.69 6.05 -0.01
C ARG A 124 1.40 4.72 0.07
N THR A 125 1.48 4.04 -1.05
CA THR A 125 2.24 2.79 -1.19
C THR A 125 3.03 2.76 -2.50
N VAL A 126 4.15 2.04 -2.49
CA VAL A 126 4.93 1.69 -3.68
C VAL A 126 5.01 0.18 -3.78
N ALA A 127 4.87 -0.37 -4.97
CA ALA A 127 4.94 -1.81 -5.19
C ALA A 127 5.71 -2.17 -6.46
N ILE A 128 6.28 -3.39 -6.46
CA ILE A 128 6.82 -4.08 -7.63
C ILE A 128 6.22 -5.48 -7.71
N GLU A 129 6.10 -6.03 -8.91
CA GLU A 129 5.43 -7.30 -9.18
C GLU A 129 6.30 -8.24 -10.03
N SER A 130 6.00 -9.53 -10.00
CA SER A 130 6.77 -10.57 -10.68
C SER A 130 6.77 -10.50 -12.21
N GLY A 131 5.86 -9.74 -12.81
CA GLY A 131 5.79 -9.58 -14.26
C GLY A 131 6.95 -8.78 -14.83
N ASP A 132 7.27 -7.67 -14.14
CA ASP A 132 8.38 -6.81 -14.48
C ASP A 132 8.81 -6.02 -13.24
N ILE A 133 9.94 -6.35 -12.65
CA ILE A 133 10.46 -5.69 -11.44
C ILE A 133 11.09 -4.32 -11.72
N GLU A 134 11.29 -3.97 -12.97
CA GLU A 134 11.76 -2.64 -13.38
C GLU A 134 10.61 -1.64 -13.47
N VAL A 135 9.37 -2.14 -13.44
CA VAL A 135 8.16 -1.32 -13.35
C VAL A 135 7.72 -1.24 -11.89
N PHE A 136 7.42 -0.04 -11.43
CA PHE A 136 6.82 0.15 -10.12
C PHE A 136 5.41 0.75 -10.20
N TYR A 137 4.64 0.50 -9.16
CA TYR A 137 3.28 1.00 -8.98
C TYR A 137 3.26 1.95 -7.80
N PHE A 138 2.92 3.21 -8.04
CA PHE A 138 2.64 4.17 -6.98
C PHE A 138 1.14 4.24 -6.78
N SER A 139 0.67 4.12 -5.54
CA SER A 139 -0.75 4.21 -5.21
C SER A 139 -0.97 5.21 -4.10
N GLU A 140 -2.00 6.04 -4.24
CA GLU A 140 -2.43 6.98 -3.21
C GLU A 140 -3.94 6.89 -2.98
N LYS A 141 -4.35 7.08 -1.72
CA LYS A 141 -5.74 7.16 -1.31
C LYS A 141 -6.15 8.62 -1.17
N PHE A 142 -7.26 8.96 -1.80
CA PHE A 142 -7.90 10.26 -1.71
C PHE A 142 -9.23 10.11 -0.99
N GLU A 143 -9.56 11.07 -0.16
CA GLU A 143 -10.81 11.09 0.59
C GLU A 143 -11.68 12.24 0.07
N PHE A 144 -12.99 11.99 -0.06
CA PHE A 144 -13.95 13.01 -0.41
C PHE A 144 -15.30 12.71 0.24
N ALA A 145 -16.15 13.72 0.37
CA ALA A 145 -17.50 13.60 0.89
C ALA A 145 -18.51 13.85 -0.24
N ALA A 146 -19.49 12.97 -0.39
CA ALA A 146 -20.54 13.16 -1.36
C ALA A 146 -21.86 12.60 -0.84
N MET A 147 -22.96 13.07 -1.40
CA MET A 147 -24.28 12.57 -1.06
C MET A 147 -24.89 11.79 -2.23
N HIS A 148 -25.81 10.89 -1.91
CA HIS A 148 -26.63 10.20 -2.88
C HIS A 148 -28.01 9.80 -2.31
N THR A 149 -28.90 9.37 -3.21
CA THR A 149 -30.16 8.71 -2.92
C THR A 149 -30.22 7.39 -3.69
N LEU A 150 -30.67 6.33 -3.03
CA LEU A 150 -30.97 5.06 -3.72
C LEU A 150 -32.47 5.04 -4.08
N TRP A 151 -32.73 5.04 -5.37
CA TRP A 151 -34.10 5.10 -5.90
C TRP A 151 -34.22 4.32 -7.19
N ASN A 152 -35.33 3.61 -7.37
CA ASN A 152 -35.69 2.97 -8.62
C ASN A 152 -37.04 3.49 -9.10
N ASP A 153 -37.07 4.19 -10.23
CA ASP A 153 -38.28 4.80 -10.80
C ASP A 153 -39.34 3.78 -11.22
N LYS A 154 -38.97 2.50 -11.36
CA LYS A 154 -39.90 1.41 -11.66
C LYS A 154 -40.65 0.90 -10.43
N PHE A 155 -40.25 1.30 -9.23
CA PHE A 155 -40.90 0.89 -8.00
C PHE A 155 -41.87 1.97 -7.52
N SER A 156 -42.92 1.53 -6.77
CA SER A 156 -43.71 2.50 -6.02
C SER A 156 -42.85 3.14 -4.91
N LYS A 157 -43.32 4.25 -4.34
CA LYS A 157 -42.68 4.91 -3.22
C LYS A 157 -42.47 3.95 -2.05
N GLU A 158 -43.51 3.21 -1.69
CA GLU A 158 -43.51 2.24 -0.60
C GLU A 158 -42.47 1.15 -0.86
N LYS A 159 -42.38 0.66 -2.11
CA LYS A 159 -41.43 -0.35 -2.52
C LYS A 159 -39.98 0.16 -2.48
N ASN A 160 -39.75 1.41 -2.84
CA ASN A 160 -38.43 2.02 -2.70
C ASN A 160 -37.98 2.08 -1.24
N PHE A 161 -38.86 2.50 -0.33
CA PHE A 161 -38.56 2.53 1.12
C PHE A 161 -38.43 1.11 1.71
N GLU A 162 -39.20 0.14 1.22
CA GLU A 162 -39.06 -1.26 1.64
C GLU A 162 -37.67 -1.83 1.26
N VAL A 163 -37.20 -1.56 0.03
CA VAL A 163 -35.95 -2.11 -0.52
C VAL A 163 -34.73 -1.36 -0.04
N PHE A 164 -34.76 -0.03 -0.07
CA PHE A 164 -33.59 0.82 0.20
C PHE A 164 -33.63 1.49 1.60
N GLY A 165 -34.71 1.35 2.32
CA GLY A 165 -34.86 1.89 3.66
C GLY A 165 -34.59 3.40 3.73
N LYS A 166 -33.73 3.81 4.66
CA LYS A 166 -33.34 5.22 4.84
C LYS A 166 -32.63 5.81 3.65
N CYS A 167 -32.00 4.96 2.82
CA CYS A 167 -31.28 5.41 1.63
C CYS A 167 -32.20 5.89 0.51
N ALA A 168 -33.51 5.58 0.56
CA ALA A 168 -34.53 6.10 -0.34
C ALA A 168 -35.03 7.52 0.02
N ASN A 169 -34.49 8.14 1.07
CA ASN A 169 -34.87 9.50 1.44
C ASN A 169 -34.58 10.46 0.27
N PRO A 170 -35.59 11.19 -0.24
CA PRO A 170 -35.40 12.13 -1.33
C PRO A 170 -34.41 13.26 -1.06
N ALA A 171 -34.19 13.61 0.22
CA ALA A 171 -33.16 14.58 0.61
C ALA A 171 -31.74 14.04 0.45
N GLY A 172 -31.59 12.73 0.16
CA GLY A 172 -30.30 12.06 0.12
C GLY A 172 -29.68 11.83 1.47
N HIS A 173 -28.49 11.25 1.45
CA HIS A 173 -27.60 11.07 2.61
C HIS A 173 -26.14 11.12 2.17
N GLY A 174 -25.26 11.60 3.05
CA GLY A 174 -23.85 11.77 2.78
C GLY A 174 -23.00 10.62 3.30
N HIS A 175 -21.88 10.41 2.61
CA HIS A 175 -20.83 9.48 2.99
C HIS A 175 -19.46 10.11 2.82
N ASN A 176 -18.49 9.64 3.61
CA ASN A 176 -17.08 9.81 3.33
C ASN A 176 -16.63 8.64 2.46
N TYR A 177 -16.02 8.94 1.34
CA TYR A 177 -15.50 7.98 0.39
C TYR A 177 -13.98 7.97 0.43
N VAL A 178 -13.40 6.82 0.14
CA VAL A 178 -11.96 6.67 -0.06
C VAL A 178 -11.75 6.02 -1.43
N VAL A 179 -11.06 6.70 -2.32
CA VAL A 179 -10.66 6.17 -3.62
C VAL A 179 -9.16 5.93 -3.65
N GLY A 180 -8.74 4.75 -4.10
CA GLY A 180 -7.33 4.44 -4.34
C GLY A 180 -7.00 4.61 -5.82
N VAL A 181 -6.08 5.51 -6.13
CA VAL A 181 -5.58 5.70 -7.50
C VAL A 181 -4.18 5.13 -7.60
N THR A 182 -3.93 4.32 -8.63
CA THR A 182 -2.65 3.68 -8.87
C THR A 182 -2.13 4.04 -10.24
N VAL A 183 -0.88 4.44 -10.32
CA VAL A 183 -0.16 4.66 -11.58
C VAL A 183 0.98 3.65 -11.71
N GLN A 184 1.17 3.17 -12.92
CA GLN A 184 2.29 2.34 -13.30
C GLN A 184 3.39 3.22 -13.89
N ARG A 185 4.63 2.96 -13.48
CA ARG A 185 5.80 3.73 -13.89
C ARG A 185 6.92 2.82 -14.33
N PRO A 186 7.52 3.04 -15.53
CA PRO A 186 8.76 2.36 -15.91
C PRO A 186 9.94 2.87 -15.06
N ASP A 187 10.99 2.07 -14.99
CA ASP A 187 12.25 2.48 -14.36
C ASP A 187 12.90 3.64 -15.12
N GLY A 188 13.63 4.47 -14.36
CA GLY A 188 14.36 5.61 -14.94
C GLY A 188 13.49 6.81 -15.33
N ASP A 189 12.17 6.76 -15.11
CA ASP A 189 11.30 7.90 -15.29
C ASP A 189 11.44 8.86 -14.08
N ASP A 190 12.35 9.80 -14.19
CA ASP A 190 12.59 10.87 -13.21
C ASP A 190 11.56 12.00 -13.31
N GLY A 191 10.74 12.00 -14.37
CA GLY A 191 9.69 13.01 -14.60
C GLY A 191 8.45 12.86 -13.71
N PHE A 192 8.27 11.73 -12.98
CA PHE A 192 7.12 11.57 -12.11
C PHE A 192 7.25 12.39 -10.83
N ARG A 193 6.29 13.28 -10.64
CA ARG A 193 6.16 14.06 -9.41
C ARG A 193 4.83 13.77 -8.76
N ILE A 194 4.85 13.42 -7.46
CA ILE A 194 3.63 13.13 -6.69
C ILE A 194 2.67 14.32 -6.74
N VAL A 195 3.20 15.56 -6.64
CA VAL A 195 2.37 16.78 -6.68
C VAL A 195 1.62 16.94 -8.01
N ASP A 196 2.19 16.51 -9.12
CA ASP A 196 1.51 16.59 -10.43
C ASP A 196 0.47 15.49 -10.57
N PHE A 197 0.76 14.29 -10.04
CA PHE A 197 -0.23 13.22 -9.92
C PHE A 197 -1.43 13.64 -9.07
N GLU A 198 -1.20 14.24 -7.89
CA GLU A 198 -2.26 14.73 -7.01
C GLU A 198 -3.13 15.80 -7.71
N LYS A 199 -2.51 16.73 -8.45
CA LYS A 199 -3.25 17.75 -9.22
C LYS A 199 -4.14 17.13 -10.31
N VAL A 200 -3.63 16.11 -11.02
CA VAL A 200 -4.42 15.43 -12.04
C VAL A 200 -5.60 14.71 -11.40
N VAL A 201 -5.38 13.98 -10.30
CA VAL A 201 -6.48 13.28 -9.60
C VAL A 201 -7.50 14.27 -9.06
N ASP A 202 -7.05 15.40 -8.51
CA ASP A 202 -7.94 16.46 -8.05
C ASP A 202 -8.80 17.02 -9.20
N ALA A 203 -8.16 17.43 -10.29
CA ALA A 203 -8.84 18.05 -11.42
C ALA A 203 -9.80 17.09 -12.15
N GLU A 204 -9.37 15.84 -12.38
CA GLU A 204 -10.09 14.87 -13.21
C GLU A 204 -11.11 14.03 -12.43
N PHE A 205 -11.03 14.01 -11.10
CA PHE A 205 -11.94 13.20 -10.30
C PHE A 205 -12.44 13.91 -9.04
N ILE A 206 -11.59 14.31 -8.09
CA ILE A 206 -12.02 14.77 -6.77
C ILE A 206 -12.91 16.02 -6.88
N SER A 207 -12.49 17.03 -7.64
CA SER A 207 -13.25 18.27 -7.85
C SER A 207 -14.63 18.03 -8.49
N LEU A 208 -14.79 16.91 -9.20
CA LEU A 208 -16.07 16.57 -9.86
C LEU A 208 -17.06 15.90 -8.90
N VAL A 209 -16.58 15.24 -7.82
CA VAL A 209 -17.41 14.42 -6.93
C VAL A 209 -17.48 14.95 -5.49
N ASP A 210 -16.47 15.70 -5.03
CA ASP A 210 -16.42 16.19 -3.66
C ASP A 210 -17.51 17.25 -3.39
N HIS A 211 -18.23 17.07 -2.28
CA HIS A 211 -19.38 17.89 -1.89
C HIS A 211 -20.50 17.97 -2.95
N LYS A 212 -20.64 16.92 -3.77
CA LYS A 212 -21.66 16.81 -4.81
C LYS A 212 -22.76 15.81 -4.47
N ASN A 213 -23.88 15.94 -5.18
CA ASN A 213 -24.91 14.91 -5.24
C ASN A 213 -24.61 13.98 -6.42
N LEU A 214 -24.17 12.74 -6.14
CA LEU A 214 -23.75 11.78 -7.15
C LEU A 214 -24.87 11.37 -8.13
N ASN A 215 -26.15 11.63 -7.78
CA ASN A 215 -27.28 11.35 -8.68
C ASN A 215 -27.56 12.49 -9.68
N VAL A 216 -27.06 13.70 -9.41
CA VAL A 216 -27.51 14.92 -10.12
C VAL A 216 -26.33 15.70 -10.69
N ASP A 217 -25.26 15.84 -9.92
CA ASP A 217 -24.13 16.74 -10.23
C ASP A 217 -23.00 16.04 -10.99
N VAL A 218 -23.02 14.70 -11.03
CA VAL A 218 -21.99 13.90 -11.69
C VAL A 218 -22.57 13.25 -12.94
N PRO A 219 -21.93 13.39 -14.12
CA PRO A 219 -22.45 12.87 -15.40
C PRO A 219 -22.50 11.35 -15.46
#